data_38825d98233f67deb5cdb46f61c05848
#
_entry.id   38825d98233f67deb5cdb46f61c05848
#
_cell.length_a   1.000
_cell.length_b   1.000
_cell.length_c   1.000
_cell.angle_alpha   90.00
_cell.angle_beta   90.00
_cell.angle_gamma   90.00
#
_symmetry.space_group_name_H-M   'P 1'
#
loop_
_entity.id
_entity.type
_entity.pdbx_description
1 polymer ?
#
loop_
_entity_poly.entity_id
_entity_poly.type
_entity_poly.pdbx_seq_one_letter_code
_entity_poly.pdbx_strand_id
1 'polypeptide(L)'
;MLFYKHLYATDTEGHTDMKGRYWKIAAVCAVVALSTAALWQGLQTTHYTLVSPHLEKPVRFAVVTDLHSTWYGENQSELVGAIEREHPDAVLLSGDIVDDKEPRDAAKAFLETIAQKYPTYYVLGNHEFRTPDPEEVKDWTRNLGVTVLDGTGETVTLNDQTVLICGTDDPACGIADFQNQFFAVSRMAQQTDAFTVLLSHRPELTDWYTDAGFDLVVSGHAHGGQVRLPLVMSNGLIAPGQGLFPKYTTGLHELEDTTLLVSRGLCRNWLPRVCNRPELVILDATL
;
A
#
# COMPACT_ATOMS: atom_id res chain seq x y z
N MET A 1 31.82 -38.88 -71.66
CA MET A 1 31.38 -37.49 -71.42
C MET A 1 30.27 -37.55 -70.38
N LEU A 2 30.61 -37.85 -69.14
CA LEU A 2 29.68 -38.02 -68.03
C LEU A 2 30.49 -37.92 -66.72
N PHE A 3 30.92 -36.74 -66.36
CA PHE A 3 31.46 -36.39 -65.06
C PHE A 3 31.44 -34.86 -64.97
N TYR A 4 30.37 -34.26 -64.42
CA TYR A 4 30.32 -32.93 -63.81
C TYR A 4 28.86 -32.58 -63.54
N LYS A 5 28.25 -33.22 -62.51
CA LYS A 5 27.00 -32.75 -61.92
C LYS A 5 26.84 -33.30 -60.50
N HIS A 6 27.74 -32.95 -59.60
CA HIS A 6 27.50 -33.19 -58.16
C HIS A 6 28.44 -32.30 -57.33
N LEU A 7 28.20 -30.99 -57.33
CA LEU A 7 28.93 -30.11 -56.44
C LEU A 7 28.21 -28.74 -56.23
N TYR A 8 26.90 -28.69 -56.10
CA TYR A 8 26.21 -27.51 -55.58
C TYR A 8 24.80 -27.91 -55.04
N ALA A 9 24.76 -28.66 -53.95
CA ALA A 9 23.55 -28.91 -53.21
C ALA A 9 23.89 -29.25 -51.76
N THR A 10 24.40 -28.27 -50.99
CA THR A 10 24.41 -28.34 -49.53
C THR A 10 24.81 -26.97 -49.01
N ASP A 11 23.87 -26.09 -48.69
CA ASP A 11 24.02 -25.08 -47.66
C ASP A 11 22.73 -24.32 -47.29
N THR A 12 21.58 -24.72 -47.85
CA THR A 12 20.34 -24.00 -47.54
C THR A 12 19.58 -24.59 -46.33
N GLU A 13 19.73 -25.87 -46.00
CA GLU A 13 19.02 -26.53 -44.87
C GLU A 13 19.66 -26.17 -43.51
N GLY A 14 20.98 -26.01 -43.41
CA GLY A 14 21.64 -25.63 -42.17
C GLY A 14 21.36 -24.20 -41.74
N HIS A 15 21.11 -23.28 -42.68
CA HIS A 15 20.83 -21.87 -42.36
C HIS A 15 19.41 -21.62 -41.88
N THR A 16 18.45 -22.41 -42.34
CA THR A 16 17.04 -22.32 -41.91
C THR A 16 16.87 -22.93 -40.51
N ASP A 17 17.59 -23.96 -40.17
CA ASP A 17 17.52 -24.59 -38.84
C ASP A 17 18.19 -23.71 -37.75
N MET A 18 19.29 -23.06 -38.05
CA MET A 18 19.94 -22.11 -37.15
C MET A 18 19.03 -20.89 -36.87
N LYS A 19 18.41 -20.31 -37.89
CA LYS A 19 17.45 -19.18 -37.68
C LYS A 19 16.28 -19.63 -36.80
N GLY A 20 15.68 -20.77 -37.03
CA GLY A 20 14.62 -21.33 -36.22
C GLY A 20 15.05 -21.56 -34.74
N ARG A 21 16.30 -21.99 -34.52
CA ARG A 21 16.87 -22.15 -33.18
C ARG A 21 17.07 -20.82 -32.46
N TYR A 22 17.56 -19.77 -33.13
CA TYR A 22 17.71 -18.44 -32.53
C TYR A 22 16.36 -17.80 -32.16
N TRP A 23 15.32 -17.97 -32.97
CA TRP A 23 13.98 -17.50 -32.62
C TRP A 23 13.39 -18.21 -31.41
N LYS A 24 13.59 -19.49 -31.26
CA LYS A 24 13.16 -20.25 -30.05
C LYS A 24 13.90 -19.76 -28.81
N ILE A 25 15.21 -19.56 -28.88
CA ILE A 25 16.01 -19.01 -27.78
C ILE A 25 15.54 -17.60 -27.44
N ALA A 26 15.36 -16.72 -28.42
CA ALA A 26 14.87 -15.37 -28.21
C ALA A 26 13.46 -15.35 -27.55
N ALA A 27 12.57 -16.24 -27.97
CA ALA A 27 11.25 -16.38 -27.39
C ALA A 27 11.32 -16.83 -25.90
N VAL A 28 12.18 -17.81 -25.59
CA VAL A 28 12.39 -18.26 -24.20
C VAL A 28 12.98 -17.14 -23.35
N CYS A 29 13.99 -16.43 -23.85
CA CYS A 29 14.56 -15.27 -23.15
C CYS A 29 13.52 -14.18 -22.90
N ALA A 30 12.67 -13.90 -23.89
CA ALA A 30 11.58 -12.93 -23.73
C ALA A 30 10.56 -13.34 -22.66
N VAL A 31 10.16 -14.62 -22.67
CA VAL A 31 9.24 -15.15 -21.62
C VAL A 31 9.88 -15.06 -20.25
N VAL A 32 11.15 -15.44 -20.10
CA VAL A 32 11.87 -15.33 -18.82
C VAL A 32 11.95 -13.88 -18.36
N ALA A 33 12.32 -12.97 -19.25
CA ALA A 33 12.42 -11.54 -18.90
C ALA A 33 11.06 -10.95 -18.50
N LEU A 34 9.98 -11.27 -19.22
CA LEU A 34 8.62 -10.83 -18.91
C LEU A 34 8.14 -11.40 -17.58
N SER A 35 8.39 -12.69 -17.32
CA SER A 35 8.03 -13.33 -16.06
C SER A 35 8.79 -12.71 -14.88
N THR A 36 10.09 -12.45 -15.04
CA THR A 36 10.90 -11.79 -14.01
C THR A 36 10.39 -10.38 -13.73
N ALA A 37 10.07 -9.60 -14.76
CA ALA A 37 9.50 -8.26 -14.60
C ALA A 37 8.12 -8.29 -13.93
N ALA A 38 7.27 -9.23 -14.31
CA ALA A 38 5.93 -9.38 -13.74
C ALA A 38 5.94 -9.78 -12.26
N LEU A 39 6.94 -10.57 -11.83
CA LEU A 39 7.09 -11.05 -10.45
C LEU A 39 8.04 -10.18 -9.61
N TRP A 40 8.50 -9.05 -10.14
CA TRP A 40 9.43 -8.18 -9.43
C TRP A 40 8.79 -7.54 -8.19
N GLN A 41 9.38 -7.78 -7.00
CA GLN A 41 8.89 -7.36 -5.69
C GLN A 41 9.73 -6.24 -5.05
N GLY A 42 10.51 -5.50 -5.84
CA GLY A 42 11.25 -4.35 -5.32
C GLY A 42 10.29 -3.26 -4.83
N LEU A 43 10.63 -2.57 -3.73
CA LEU A 43 9.88 -1.44 -3.21
C LEU A 43 9.68 -0.37 -4.30
N GLN A 44 8.48 0.17 -4.39
CA GLN A 44 8.13 1.28 -5.27
C GLN A 44 7.60 2.43 -4.44
N THR A 45 8.16 3.63 -4.62
CA THR A 45 7.55 4.87 -4.13
C THR A 45 6.61 5.42 -5.19
N THR A 46 5.39 5.76 -4.79
CA THR A 46 4.37 6.35 -5.66
C THR A 46 3.89 7.66 -5.06
N HIS A 47 3.82 8.71 -5.87
CA HIS A 47 3.39 10.03 -5.45
C HIS A 47 1.97 10.31 -5.93
N TYR A 48 1.15 10.84 -5.03
CA TYR A 48 -0.18 11.35 -5.33
C TYR A 48 -0.29 12.80 -4.84
N THR A 49 -1.16 13.56 -5.47
CA THR A 49 -1.49 14.93 -5.05
C THR A 49 -2.98 15.02 -4.80
N LEU A 50 -3.35 15.53 -3.63
CA LEU A 50 -4.72 15.85 -3.25
C LEU A 50 -4.85 17.37 -3.11
N VAL A 51 -5.86 17.95 -3.75
CA VAL A 51 -6.20 19.36 -3.60
C VAL A 51 -7.41 19.47 -2.66
N SER A 52 -7.29 20.27 -1.60
CA SER A 52 -8.39 20.53 -0.65
C SER A 52 -8.47 22.02 -0.31
N PRO A 53 -9.68 22.60 -0.31
CA PRO A 53 -9.88 24.00 0.10
C PRO A 53 -9.64 24.23 1.60
N HIS A 54 -9.52 23.18 2.41
CA HIS A 54 -9.22 23.27 3.86
C HIS A 54 -7.73 23.38 4.16
N LEU A 55 -6.89 23.45 3.12
CA LEU A 55 -5.45 23.65 3.25
C LEU A 55 -5.03 25.05 2.81
N GLU A 56 -4.22 25.71 3.62
CA GLU A 56 -3.54 26.96 3.27
C GLU A 56 -2.08 26.72 2.90
N LYS A 57 -1.50 25.64 3.43
CA LYS A 57 -0.12 25.21 3.18
C LYS A 57 -0.08 23.73 2.86
N PRO A 58 0.89 23.29 2.02
CA PRO A 58 1.01 21.88 1.68
C PRO A 58 1.43 21.06 2.89
N VAL A 59 0.92 19.82 2.98
CA VAL A 59 1.33 18.81 3.96
C VAL A 59 1.67 17.53 3.21
N ARG A 60 2.82 16.95 3.52
CA ARG A 60 3.28 15.69 2.92
C ARG A 60 3.14 14.55 3.89
N PHE A 61 2.44 13.52 3.50
CA PHE A 61 2.30 12.27 4.25
C PHE A 61 3.06 11.12 3.57
N ALA A 62 3.77 10.34 4.37
CA ALA A 62 4.18 9.00 3.96
C ALA A 62 3.14 7.99 4.48
N VAL A 63 2.55 7.21 3.58
CA VAL A 63 1.54 6.21 3.91
C VAL A 63 2.13 4.82 3.79
N VAL A 64 2.07 4.08 4.88
CA VAL A 64 2.52 2.69 5.01
C VAL A 64 1.36 1.83 5.47
N THR A 65 1.07 0.78 4.70
CA THR A 65 0.01 -0.19 5.04
C THR A 65 0.51 -1.59 4.74
N ASP A 66 -0.12 -2.57 5.35
CA ASP A 66 0.07 -3.99 5.00
C ASP A 66 1.56 -4.38 4.94
N LEU A 67 2.35 -3.98 5.94
CA LEU A 67 3.75 -4.38 6.07
C LEU A 67 3.88 -5.87 6.40
N HIS A 68 2.92 -6.41 7.19
CA HIS A 68 2.87 -7.81 7.61
C HIS A 68 4.21 -8.32 8.09
N SER A 69 4.86 -7.60 8.98
CA SER A 69 6.17 -7.95 9.52
C SER A 69 7.22 -8.27 8.43
N THR A 70 7.10 -7.71 7.23
CA THR A 70 8.03 -7.93 6.11
C THR A 70 9.31 -7.14 6.31
N TRP A 71 10.47 -7.76 6.09
CA TRP A 71 11.76 -7.08 6.10
C TRP A 71 12.05 -6.33 4.79
N TYR A 72 12.47 -5.07 4.91
CA TYR A 72 12.95 -4.22 3.83
C TYR A 72 14.40 -3.79 4.11
N GLY A 73 15.33 -4.66 3.77
CA GLY A 73 16.74 -4.54 4.11
C GLY A 73 17.03 -4.85 5.59
N GLU A 74 18.30 -4.77 5.98
CA GLU A 74 18.70 -4.95 7.37
C GLU A 74 18.12 -3.81 8.23
N ASN A 75 17.47 -4.18 9.35
CA ASN A 75 16.82 -3.23 10.26
C ASN A 75 15.88 -2.23 9.55
N GLN A 76 15.15 -2.68 8.54
CA GLN A 76 14.21 -1.87 7.75
C GLN A 76 14.85 -0.70 6.97
N SER A 77 16.16 -0.74 6.75
CA SER A 77 16.93 0.36 6.16
C SER A 77 16.45 0.80 4.77
N GLU A 78 15.92 -0.14 3.96
CA GLU A 78 15.37 0.17 2.63
C GLU A 78 14.08 0.99 2.73
N LEU A 79 13.14 0.59 3.60
CA LEU A 79 11.86 1.27 3.79
C LEU A 79 12.03 2.61 4.50
N VAL A 80 12.76 2.61 5.62
CA VAL A 80 13.03 3.84 6.39
C VAL A 80 13.78 4.85 5.52
N GLY A 81 14.83 4.41 4.81
CA GLY A 81 15.58 5.29 3.91
C GLY A 81 14.76 5.77 2.71
N ALA A 82 13.73 5.02 2.26
CA ALA A 82 12.80 5.51 1.25
C ALA A 82 11.92 6.63 1.81
N ILE A 83 11.39 6.48 3.03
CA ILE A 83 10.59 7.50 3.71
C ILE A 83 11.42 8.77 3.97
N GLU A 84 12.64 8.61 4.49
CA GLU A 84 13.52 9.75 4.80
C GLU A 84 13.86 10.61 3.57
N ARG A 85 14.05 9.99 2.41
CA ARG A 85 14.32 10.74 1.16
C ARG A 85 13.17 11.63 0.72
N GLU A 86 11.95 11.29 1.13
CA GLU A 86 10.74 12.04 0.78
C GLU A 86 10.43 13.20 1.75
N HIS A 87 11.10 13.23 2.91
CA HIS A 87 10.91 14.27 3.93
C HIS A 87 9.44 14.53 4.29
N PRO A 88 8.66 13.51 4.70
CA PRO A 88 7.27 13.72 5.05
C PRO A 88 7.13 14.53 6.35
N ASP A 89 5.99 15.23 6.49
CA ASP A 89 5.63 15.94 7.73
C ASP A 89 5.09 14.96 8.79
N ALA A 90 4.47 13.85 8.35
CA ALA A 90 4.00 12.76 9.21
C ALA A 90 3.95 11.42 8.47
N VAL A 91 3.90 10.33 9.25
CA VAL A 91 3.75 8.95 8.74
C VAL A 91 2.41 8.39 9.19
N LEU A 92 1.62 7.90 8.22
CA LEU A 92 0.29 7.35 8.42
C LEU A 92 0.34 5.83 8.21
N LEU A 93 0.00 5.07 9.25
CA LEU A 93 0.00 3.61 9.26
C LEU A 93 -1.44 3.10 9.28
N SER A 94 -1.95 2.68 8.13
CA SER A 94 -3.36 2.28 8.01
C SER A 94 -3.55 0.75 8.03
N GLY A 95 -3.08 0.12 9.11
CA GLY A 95 -3.33 -1.28 9.45
C GLY A 95 -2.39 -2.30 8.83
N ASP A 96 -2.44 -3.52 9.37
CA ASP A 96 -1.69 -4.70 8.97
C ASP A 96 -0.16 -4.46 8.91
N ILE A 97 0.36 -3.73 9.90
CA ILE A 97 1.80 -3.54 10.11
C ILE A 97 2.39 -4.79 10.77
N VAL A 98 1.67 -5.35 11.74
CA VAL A 98 2.01 -6.59 12.43
C VAL A 98 1.25 -7.76 11.81
N ASP A 99 1.92 -8.87 11.52
CA ASP A 99 1.28 -10.09 11.02
C ASP A 99 0.88 -11.02 12.16
N ASP A 100 -0.19 -11.81 11.96
CA ASP A 100 -0.67 -12.79 12.95
C ASP A 100 0.15 -14.10 12.94
N LYS A 101 0.98 -14.35 11.93
CA LYS A 101 1.77 -15.58 11.73
C LYS A 101 3.26 -15.36 11.71
N GLU A 102 3.69 -14.20 11.21
CA GLU A 102 5.11 -13.87 11.10
C GLU A 102 5.66 -13.28 12.40
N PRO A 103 6.97 -13.44 12.68
CA PRO A 103 7.61 -12.79 13.82
C PRO A 103 7.45 -11.27 13.79
N ARG A 104 7.21 -10.65 14.96
CA ARG A 104 6.95 -9.21 15.08
C ARG A 104 8.22 -8.34 14.95
N ASP A 105 9.42 -8.95 14.84
CA ASP A 105 10.70 -8.22 14.88
C ASP A 105 10.82 -7.17 13.79
N ALA A 106 10.36 -7.47 12.57
CA ALA A 106 10.41 -6.52 11.46
C ALA A 106 9.46 -5.32 11.68
N ALA A 107 8.25 -5.56 12.18
CA ALA A 107 7.31 -4.49 12.52
C ALA A 107 7.85 -3.64 13.67
N LYS A 108 8.41 -4.25 14.72
CA LYS A 108 9.04 -3.54 15.85
C LYS A 108 10.19 -2.67 15.38
N ALA A 109 11.13 -3.21 14.61
CA ALA A 109 12.27 -2.47 14.10
C ALA A 109 11.84 -1.25 13.24
N PHE A 110 10.77 -1.40 12.45
CA PHE A 110 10.20 -0.30 11.68
C PHE A 110 9.63 0.77 12.60
N LEU A 111 8.72 0.39 13.51
CA LEU A 111 8.03 1.32 14.39
C LEU A 111 8.97 2.04 15.35
N GLU A 112 9.93 1.34 15.94
CA GLU A 112 10.98 1.93 16.78
C GLU A 112 11.78 3.02 16.04
N THR A 113 12.14 2.75 14.78
CA THR A 113 12.94 3.68 13.99
C THR A 113 12.13 4.87 13.51
N ILE A 114 10.91 4.64 13.01
CA ILE A 114 10.12 5.69 12.37
C ILE A 114 9.50 6.66 13.39
N ALA A 115 9.07 6.16 14.55
CA ALA A 115 8.51 6.99 15.62
C ALA A 115 9.52 7.99 16.22
N GLN A 116 10.83 7.68 16.17
CA GLN A 116 11.88 8.60 16.61
C GLN A 116 12.15 9.74 15.62
N LYS A 117 11.67 9.63 14.38
CA LYS A 117 11.99 10.54 13.29
C LYS A 117 10.81 11.41 12.86
N TYR A 118 9.59 10.88 12.95
CA TYR A 118 8.39 11.53 12.43
C TYR A 118 7.20 11.35 13.39
N PRO A 119 6.31 12.35 13.50
CA PRO A 119 4.97 12.12 14.02
C PRO A 119 4.34 10.94 13.28
N THR A 120 3.93 9.89 14.01
CA THR A 120 3.47 8.64 13.42
C THR A 120 2.13 8.25 14.03
N TYR A 121 1.14 8.02 13.17
CA TYR A 121 -0.24 7.68 13.52
C TYR A 121 -0.56 6.29 13.01
N TYR A 122 -1.24 5.48 13.83
CA TYR A 122 -1.48 4.08 13.53
C TYR A 122 -2.87 3.63 13.94
N VAL A 123 -3.53 2.89 13.05
CA VAL A 123 -4.73 2.10 13.32
C VAL A 123 -4.45 0.62 13.09
N LEU A 124 -5.08 -0.25 13.84
CA LEU A 124 -4.94 -1.69 13.68
C LEU A 124 -5.78 -2.18 12.49
N GLY A 125 -5.19 -3.07 11.67
CA GLY A 125 -5.88 -3.81 10.63
C GLY A 125 -6.38 -5.17 11.12
N ASN A 126 -6.90 -5.98 10.23
CA ASN A 126 -7.49 -7.26 10.60
C ASN A 126 -6.44 -8.31 11.03
N HIS A 127 -5.18 -8.20 10.62
CA HIS A 127 -4.14 -9.12 11.05
C HIS A 127 -3.72 -8.88 12.49
N GLU A 128 -3.66 -7.64 12.96
CA GLU A 128 -3.43 -7.35 14.36
C GLU A 128 -4.54 -7.95 15.24
N PHE A 129 -5.82 -7.88 14.83
CA PHE A 129 -6.94 -8.48 15.56
C PHE A 129 -6.99 -10.01 15.50
N ARG A 130 -6.22 -10.67 14.63
CA ARG A 130 -6.02 -12.12 14.65
C ARG A 130 -4.90 -12.56 15.57
N THR A 131 -4.08 -11.64 16.06
CA THR A 131 -3.07 -11.97 17.07
C THR A 131 -3.76 -12.36 18.39
N PRO A 132 -3.10 -13.12 19.27
CA PRO A 132 -3.70 -13.53 20.56
C PRO A 132 -4.08 -12.35 21.46
N ASP A 133 -3.38 -11.23 21.36
CA ASP A 133 -3.60 -10.03 22.17
C ASP A 133 -3.38 -8.76 21.34
N PRO A 134 -4.42 -8.21 20.69
CA PRO A 134 -4.34 -6.95 19.96
C PRO A 134 -4.04 -5.74 20.86
N GLU A 135 -4.49 -5.75 22.12
CA GLU A 135 -4.22 -4.65 23.05
C GLU A 135 -2.73 -4.60 23.43
N GLU A 136 -2.07 -5.77 23.57
CA GLU A 136 -0.61 -5.79 23.71
C GLU A 136 0.09 -5.11 22.54
N VAL A 137 -0.43 -5.29 21.30
CA VAL A 137 0.13 -4.61 20.11
C VAL A 137 -0.03 -3.10 20.24
N LYS A 138 -1.20 -2.60 20.65
CA LYS A 138 -1.43 -1.17 20.89
C LYS A 138 -0.51 -0.63 21.97
N ASP A 139 -0.40 -1.32 23.08
CA ASP A 139 0.37 -0.85 24.24
C ASP A 139 1.86 -0.72 23.95
N TRP A 140 2.49 -1.75 23.36
CA TRP A 140 3.91 -1.61 23.03
C TRP A 140 4.15 -0.59 21.91
N THR A 141 3.22 -0.41 20.96
CA THR A 141 3.31 0.60 19.91
C THR A 141 3.23 2.01 20.50
N ARG A 142 2.29 2.27 21.42
CA ARG A 142 2.22 3.53 22.18
C ARG A 142 3.51 3.81 22.97
N ASN A 143 4.09 2.78 23.57
CA ASN A 143 5.36 2.90 24.31
C ASN A 143 6.55 3.27 23.43
N LEU A 144 6.49 3.08 22.12
CA LEU A 144 7.48 3.55 21.15
C LEU A 144 7.30 5.02 20.74
N GLY A 145 6.22 5.65 21.16
CA GLY A 145 5.89 7.04 20.81
C GLY A 145 5.01 7.19 19.57
N VAL A 146 4.39 6.10 19.09
CA VAL A 146 3.40 6.13 18.02
C VAL A 146 2.03 6.47 18.60
N THR A 147 1.31 7.40 17.96
CA THR A 147 -0.09 7.70 18.30
C THR A 147 -0.99 6.60 17.71
N VAL A 148 -1.49 5.70 18.56
CA VAL A 148 -2.48 4.68 18.17
C VAL A 148 -3.87 5.25 18.27
N LEU A 149 -4.59 5.26 17.16
CA LEU A 149 -5.94 5.81 17.02
C LEU A 149 -6.97 4.67 16.99
N ASP A 150 -7.82 4.64 18.01
CA ASP A 150 -8.87 3.62 18.20
C ASP A 150 -10.21 4.29 18.55
N GLY A 151 -10.81 4.94 17.58
CA GLY A 151 -11.99 5.79 17.76
C GLY A 151 -11.65 7.16 18.31
N THR A 152 -10.40 7.58 18.16
CA THR A 152 -9.85 8.85 18.63
C THR A 152 -9.29 9.67 17.47
N GLY A 153 -9.00 10.94 17.74
CA GLY A 153 -8.37 11.85 16.80
C GLY A 153 -7.48 12.85 17.51
N GLU A 154 -6.45 13.31 16.84
CA GLU A 154 -5.52 14.31 17.31
C GLU A 154 -5.45 15.50 16.34
N THR A 155 -5.60 16.72 16.86
CA THR A 155 -5.38 17.95 16.09
C THR A 155 -3.92 18.35 16.22
N VAL A 156 -3.24 18.41 15.09
CA VAL A 156 -1.78 18.66 15.03
C VAL A 156 -1.47 19.79 14.07
N THR A 157 -0.29 20.39 14.24
CA THR A 157 0.25 21.35 13.29
C THR A 157 1.41 20.72 12.53
N LEU A 158 1.23 20.55 11.23
CA LEU A 158 2.23 20.01 10.30
C LEU A 158 2.53 21.09 9.26
N ASN A 159 3.80 21.44 9.08
CA ASN A 159 4.23 22.51 8.18
C ASN A 159 3.39 23.80 8.32
N ASP A 160 3.11 24.23 9.56
CA ASP A 160 2.22 25.35 9.93
C ASP A 160 0.75 25.23 9.45
N GLN A 161 0.32 24.05 9.06
CA GLN A 161 -1.05 23.72 8.72
C GLN A 161 -1.69 22.92 9.85
N THR A 162 -2.91 23.32 10.26
CA THR A 162 -3.70 22.54 11.23
C THR A 162 -4.38 21.38 10.52
N VAL A 163 -4.17 20.16 11.03
CA VAL A 163 -4.74 18.91 10.51
C VAL A 163 -5.37 18.14 11.67
N LEU A 164 -6.56 17.63 11.48
CA LEU A 164 -7.17 16.64 12.36
C LEU A 164 -6.93 15.25 11.79
N ILE A 165 -6.18 14.40 12.51
CA ILE A 165 -5.93 13.01 12.12
C ILE A 165 -6.72 12.11 13.05
N CYS A 166 -7.68 11.38 12.49
CA CYS A 166 -8.55 10.43 13.17
C CYS A 166 -8.25 9.00 12.75
N GLY A 167 -8.66 8.03 13.55
CA GLY A 167 -8.55 6.63 13.18
C GLY A 167 -9.56 5.73 13.83
N THR A 168 -9.85 4.63 13.14
CA THR A 168 -10.69 3.54 13.66
C THR A 168 -9.95 2.20 13.51
N ASP A 169 -10.11 1.34 14.49
CA ASP A 169 -9.73 -0.06 14.37
C ASP A 169 -10.46 -0.74 13.18
N ASP A 170 -9.88 -1.83 12.67
CA ASP A 170 -10.58 -2.68 11.69
C ASP A 170 -11.88 -3.27 12.30
N PRO A 171 -12.96 -3.47 11.51
CA PRO A 171 -14.18 -4.15 11.97
C PRO A 171 -13.97 -5.52 12.62
N ALA A 172 -12.79 -6.11 12.53
CA ALA A 172 -12.41 -7.32 13.24
C ALA A 172 -12.34 -7.13 14.77
N CYS A 173 -12.28 -5.88 15.26
CA CYS A 173 -12.44 -5.56 16.70
C CYS A 173 -13.86 -5.89 17.22
N GLY A 174 -14.80 -6.05 16.31
CA GLY A 174 -16.23 -6.19 16.58
C GLY A 174 -17.03 -5.05 15.97
N ILE A 175 -18.14 -5.40 15.29
CA ILE A 175 -18.91 -4.41 14.54
C ILE A 175 -19.45 -3.27 15.42
N ALA A 176 -19.83 -3.56 16.66
CA ALA A 176 -20.35 -2.54 17.58
C ALA A 176 -19.25 -1.58 18.04
N ASP A 177 -18.05 -2.09 18.29
CA ASP A 177 -16.90 -1.27 18.68
C ASP A 177 -16.43 -0.41 17.51
N PHE A 178 -16.32 -0.98 16.31
CA PHE A 178 -16.04 -0.22 15.09
C PHE A 178 -17.07 0.91 14.87
N GLN A 179 -18.37 0.63 15.00
CA GLN A 179 -19.42 1.62 14.84
C GLN A 179 -19.29 2.76 15.85
N ASN A 180 -19.06 2.43 17.12
CA ASN A 180 -18.86 3.43 18.18
C ASN A 180 -17.65 4.31 17.90
N GLN A 181 -16.53 3.71 17.50
CA GLN A 181 -15.31 4.41 17.12
C GLN A 181 -15.56 5.32 15.91
N PHE A 182 -16.18 4.81 14.85
CA PHE A 182 -16.44 5.56 13.64
C PHE A 182 -17.34 6.79 13.91
N PHE A 183 -18.44 6.61 14.65
CA PHE A 183 -19.32 7.74 15.00
C PHE A 183 -18.63 8.79 15.88
N ALA A 184 -17.70 8.35 16.75
CA ALA A 184 -16.94 9.28 17.57
C ALA A 184 -16.05 10.18 16.70
N VAL A 185 -15.26 9.59 15.79
CA VAL A 185 -14.33 10.35 14.93
C VAL A 185 -15.04 11.14 13.85
N SER A 186 -16.15 10.64 13.27
CA SER A 186 -16.97 11.40 12.32
C SER A 186 -17.54 12.67 12.96
N ARG A 187 -17.97 12.59 14.22
CA ARG A 187 -18.42 13.79 14.96
C ARG A 187 -17.30 14.80 15.15
N MET A 188 -16.06 14.34 15.39
CA MET A 188 -14.90 15.24 15.50
C MET A 188 -14.64 15.96 14.17
N ALA A 189 -14.65 15.21 13.07
CA ALA A 189 -14.44 15.76 11.73
C ALA A 189 -15.50 16.79 11.33
N GLN A 190 -16.77 16.54 11.67
CA GLN A 190 -17.88 17.46 11.38
C GLN A 190 -17.89 18.73 12.25
N GLN A 191 -17.04 18.84 13.25
CA GLN A 191 -16.97 19.96 14.19
C GLN A 191 -15.75 20.88 13.99
N THR A 192 -14.98 20.67 12.90
CA THR A 192 -13.77 21.46 12.61
C THR A 192 -13.77 21.96 11.17
N ASP A 193 -13.09 23.07 10.93
CA ASP A 193 -12.77 23.57 9.60
C ASP A 193 -11.34 23.19 9.17
N ALA A 194 -10.61 22.42 9.99
CA ALA A 194 -9.27 21.94 9.65
C ALA A 194 -9.34 20.83 8.58
N PHE A 195 -8.27 20.65 7.84
CA PHE A 195 -8.12 19.49 6.97
C PHE A 195 -8.20 18.20 7.78
N THR A 196 -9.08 17.29 7.38
CA THR A 196 -9.42 16.08 8.15
C THR A 196 -8.97 14.80 7.46
N VAL A 197 -8.27 13.95 8.19
CA VAL A 197 -7.76 12.64 7.71
C VAL A 197 -8.32 11.53 8.58
N LEU A 198 -8.90 10.51 7.96
CA LEU A 198 -9.29 9.26 8.61
C LEU A 198 -8.33 8.13 8.20
N LEU A 199 -7.74 7.46 9.17
CA LEU A 199 -7.10 6.17 8.98
C LEU A 199 -8.14 5.07 9.22
N SER A 200 -8.39 4.25 8.20
CA SER A 200 -9.30 3.10 8.27
C SER A 200 -8.83 2.03 7.29
N HIS A 201 -8.61 0.82 7.79
CA HIS A 201 -7.87 -0.20 7.04
C HIS A 201 -8.56 -0.66 5.76
N ARG A 202 -9.92 -0.78 5.75
CA ARG A 202 -10.69 -1.41 4.66
C ARG A 202 -11.22 -0.41 3.63
N PRO A 203 -10.75 -0.45 2.38
CA PRO A 203 -11.19 0.49 1.34
C PRO A 203 -12.62 0.26 0.84
N GLU A 204 -13.21 -0.91 1.07
CA GLU A 204 -14.56 -1.25 0.62
C GLU A 204 -15.67 -0.63 1.47
N LEU A 205 -15.35 -0.02 2.61
CA LEU A 205 -16.34 0.57 3.52
C LEU A 205 -16.80 1.97 3.06
N THR A 206 -16.91 2.20 1.76
CA THR A 206 -17.21 3.53 1.18
C THR A 206 -18.52 4.14 1.67
N ASP A 207 -19.55 3.30 1.95
CA ASP A 207 -20.83 3.77 2.50
C ASP A 207 -20.69 4.39 3.91
N TRP A 208 -19.62 4.03 4.64
CA TRP A 208 -19.29 4.65 5.92
C TRP A 208 -18.53 5.96 5.75
N TYR A 209 -17.70 6.06 4.72
CA TYR A 209 -16.82 7.21 4.50
C TYR A 209 -17.55 8.41 3.92
N THR A 210 -18.55 8.15 3.07
CA THR A 210 -19.39 9.21 2.47
C THR A 210 -20.19 9.94 3.54
N ASP A 211 -20.27 11.26 3.46
CA ASP A 211 -20.96 12.16 4.40
C ASP A 211 -20.43 12.10 5.86
N ALA A 212 -19.23 11.52 6.04
CA ALA A 212 -18.64 11.39 7.39
C ALA A 212 -17.87 12.62 7.86
N GLY A 213 -17.59 13.57 6.97
CA GLY A 213 -16.91 14.83 7.27
C GLY A 213 -15.39 14.79 7.11
N PHE A 214 -14.84 13.79 6.43
CA PHE A 214 -13.41 13.68 6.17
C PHE A 214 -13.04 14.18 4.77
N ASP A 215 -11.94 14.96 4.65
CA ASP A 215 -11.35 15.31 3.37
C ASP A 215 -10.64 14.13 2.72
N LEU A 216 -9.98 13.32 3.55
CA LEU A 216 -9.16 12.20 3.14
C LEU A 216 -9.41 10.97 4.01
N VAL A 217 -9.63 9.82 3.38
CA VAL A 217 -9.59 8.50 4.01
C VAL A 217 -8.39 7.73 3.47
N VAL A 218 -7.59 7.11 4.35
CA VAL A 218 -6.40 6.34 3.99
C VAL A 218 -6.62 4.88 4.33
N SER A 219 -6.50 3.99 3.34
CA SER A 219 -6.75 2.56 3.49
C SER A 219 -5.66 1.69 2.83
N GLY A 220 -5.59 0.44 3.29
CA GLY A 220 -4.77 -0.64 2.74
C GLY A 220 -5.60 -1.85 2.32
N HIS A 221 -5.33 -3.02 2.93
CA HIS A 221 -6.12 -4.26 2.89
C HIS A 221 -6.26 -4.93 1.51
N ALA A 222 -6.38 -4.18 0.44
CA ALA A 222 -6.68 -4.70 -0.90
C ALA A 222 -5.46 -5.30 -1.62
N HIS A 223 -4.24 -5.12 -1.09
CA HIS A 223 -2.98 -5.61 -1.68
C HIS A 223 -2.84 -5.35 -3.18
N GLY A 224 -3.36 -4.20 -3.67
CA GLY A 224 -3.35 -3.84 -5.08
C GLY A 224 -4.13 -4.79 -5.99
N GLY A 225 -5.07 -5.59 -5.44
CA GLY A 225 -5.83 -6.59 -6.18
C GLY A 225 -4.99 -7.80 -6.61
N GLN A 226 -3.88 -8.05 -5.94
CA GLN A 226 -2.94 -9.19 -6.01
C GLN A 226 -2.30 -9.41 -7.38
N VAL A 227 -3.07 -9.70 -8.43
CA VAL A 227 -2.62 -9.91 -9.82
C VAL A 227 -3.16 -8.77 -10.67
N ARG A 228 -2.27 -8.02 -11.30
CA ARG A 228 -2.61 -6.90 -12.19
C ARG A 228 -2.11 -7.20 -13.59
N LEU A 229 -2.90 -6.86 -14.59
CA LEU A 229 -2.46 -6.87 -15.98
C LEU A 229 -2.54 -5.44 -16.50
N PRO A 230 -1.40 -4.79 -16.77
CA PRO A 230 -1.40 -3.42 -17.29
C PRO A 230 -2.34 -3.28 -18.50
N LEU A 231 -3.10 -2.18 -18.56
CA LEU A 231 -4.06 -1.85 -19.60
C LEU A 231 -5.33 -2.71 -19.65
N VAL A 232 -5.36 -3.89 -19.01
CA VAL A 232 -6.52 -4.82 -19.08
C VAL A 232 -7.21 -4.92 -17.71
N MET A 233 -6.44 -4.96 -16.64
CA MET A 233 -6.92 -5.21 -15.27
C MET A 233 -6.13 -4.33 -14.29
N SER A 234 -6.35 -3.02 -14.38
CA SER A 234 -5.60 -2.02 -13.58
C SER A 234 -5.90 -2.11 -12.08
N ASN A 235 -7.11 -2.54 -11.70
CA ASN A 235 -7.50 -2.70 -10.29
C ASN A 235 -7.19 -4.09 -9.72
N GLY A 236 -6.59 -4.98 -10.54
CA GLY A 236 -6.23 -6.33 -10.12
C GLY A 236 -7.38 -7.33 -10.17
N LEU A 237 -7.06 -8.58 -9.83
CA LEU A 237 -7.98 -9.72 -10.02
C LEU A 237 -8.85 -9.98 -8.80
N ILE A 238 -8.28 -9.86 -7.60
CA ILE A 238 -8.96 -10.25 -6.35
C ILE A 238 -8.46 -9.43 -5.18
N ALA A 239 -9.38 -8.97 -4.34
CA ALA A 239 -9.06 -8.34 -3.07
C ALA A 239 -9.96 -8.86 -1.95
N PRO A 240 -9.45 -8.92 -0.70
CA PRO A 240 -10.28 -9.21 0.46
C PRO A 240 -11.45 -8.22 0.55
N GLY A 241 -12.60 -8.68 1.06
CA GLY A 241 -13.79 -7.84 1.19
C GLY A 241 -14.49 -7.47 -0.12
N GLN A 242 -13.78 -7.46 -1.27
CA GLN A 242 -14.32 -7.05 -2.58
C GLN A 242 -14.49 -8.21 -3.58
N GLY A 243 -13.84 -9.37 -3.35
CA GLY A 243 -13.92 -10.53 -4.24
C GLY A 243 -13.17 -10.35 -5.56
N LEU A 244 -13.72 -10.89 -6.67
CA LEU A 244 -13.13 -10.80 -8.01
C LEU A 244 -13.43 -9.44 -8.64
N PHE A 245 -12.44 -8.90 -9.38
CA PHE A 245 -12.48 -7.60 -10.05
C PHE A 245 -12.83 -6.44 -9.11
N PRO A 246 -12.03 -6.26 -8.05
CA PRO A 246 -12.28 -5.24 -7.03
C PRO A 246 -12.22 -3.83 -7.62
N LYS A 247 -12.92 -2.90 -6.98
CA LYS A 247 -12.95 -1.49 -7.39
C LYS A 247 -11.84 -0.66 -6.73
N TYR A 248 -11.64 -0.85 -5.42
CA TYR A 248 -10.77 -0.02 -4.60
C TYR A 248 -9.51 -0.79 -4.19
N THR A 249 -8.41 -0.63 -4.94
CA THR A 249 -7.19 -1.41 -4.69
C THR A 249 -5.91 -0.58 -4.73
N THR A 250 -5.95 0.61 -5.30
CA THR A 250 -4.79 1.49 -5.43
C THR A 250 -5.19 2.88 -5.88
N GLY A 251 -4.49 3.90 -5.41
CA GLY A 251 -4.63 5.29 -5.88
C GLY A 251 -5.72 6.08 -5.20
N LEU A 252 -5.99 7.27 -5.74
CA LEU A 252 -7.02 8.16 -5.26
C LEU A 252 -8.36 7.83 -5.93
N HIS A 253 -9.42 7.79 -5.14
CA HIS A 253 -10.79 7.61 -5.58
C HIS A 253 -11.65 8.73 -4.97
N GLU A 254 -12.26 9.52 -5.82
CA GLU A 254 -13.24 10.51 -5.38
C GLU A 254 -14.53 9.79 -4.98
N LEU A 255 -14.95 9.97 -3.75
CA LEU A 255 -16.27 9.68 -3.23
C LEU A 255 -17.01 11.02 -3.18
N GLU A 256 -18.31 11.04 -2.92
CA GLU A 256 -19.13 12.25 -3.09
C GLU A 256 -18.52 13.51 -2.45
N ASP A 257 -18.08 13.44 -1.20
CA ASP A 257 -17.57 14.57 -0.40
C ASP A 257 -16.17 14.32 0.18
N THR A 258 -15.55 13.17 -0.07
CA THR A 258 -14.25 12.75 0.46
C THR A 258 -13.40 12.08 -0.60
N THR A 259 -12.09 12.08 -0.42
CA THR A 259 -11.15 11.31 -1.25
C THR A 259 -10.66 10.10 -0.48
N LEU A 260 -10.79 8.91 -1.07
CA LEU A 260 -10.23 7.67 -0.56
C LEU A 260 -8.89 7.40 -1.24
N LEU A 261 -7.81 7.34 -0.47
CA LEU A 261 -6.50 6.86 -0.88
C LEU A 261 -6.35 5.40 -0.51
N VAL A 262 -6.10 4.54 -1.49
CA VAL A 262 -5.83 3.12 -1.27
C VAL A 262 -4.39 2.80 -1.63
N SER A 263 -3.63 2.30 -0.66
CA SER A 263 -2.28 1.80 -0.88
C SER A 263 -2.31 0.32 -1.32
N ARG A 264 -1.36 -0.07 -2.16
CA ARG A 264 -1.16 -1.48 -2.52
C ARG A 264 -0.50 -2.28 -1.40
N GLY A 265 -0.04 -1.61 -0.36
CA GLY A 265 0.63 -2.23 0.77
C GLY A 265 2.02 -2.77 0.46
N LEU A 266 2.72 -3.15 1.51
CA LEU A 266 4.14 -3.51 1.48
C LEU A 266 4.41 -5.01 1.59
N CYS A 267 3.43 -5.85 1.90
CA CYS A 267 3.68 -7.27 2.13
C CYS A 267 4.26 -7.98 0.90
N ARG A 268 5.19 -8.89 1.17
CA ARG A 268 5.80 -9.82 0.19
C ARG A 268 5.45 -11.27 0.54
N ASN A 269 4.25 -11.51 1.06
CA ASN A 269 3.87 -12.79 1.58
C ASN A 269 3.67 -13.87 0.48
N TRP A 270 3.28 -15.05 0.94
CA TRP A 270 3.18 -16.33 0.24
C TRP A 270 2.39 -16.30 -1.10
N LEU A 271 1.46 -15.35 -1.28
CA LEU A 271 0.73 -15.19 -2.52
C LEU A 271 1.49 -14.25 -3.47
N PRO A 272 1.97 -14.72 -4.65
CA PRO A 272 2.73 -13.90 -5.56
C PRO A 272 1.94 -12.67 -6.03
N ARG A 273 2.56 -11.50 -5.98
CA ARG A 273 2.07 -10.30 -6.64
C ARG A 273 2.53 -10.33 -8.09
N VAL A 274 1.62 -10.19 -9.04
CA VAL A 274 1.93 -10.17 -10.47
C VAL A 274 1.71 -8.76 -11.01
N CYS A 275 2.73 -8.14 -11.59
CA CYS A 275 2.72 -6.74 -12.03
C CYS A 275 2.19 -5.76 -10.97
N ASN A 276 2.47 -6.06 -9.70
CA ASN A 276 1.89 -5.41 -8.55
C ASN A 276 2.95 -5.29 -7.43
N ARG A 277 3.86 -4.34 -7.60
CA ARG A 277 4.98 -4.14 -6.67
C ARG A 277 4.49 -3.60 -5.32
N PRO A 278 5.16 -3.99 -4.20
CA PRO A 278 4.98 -3.34 -2.92
C PRO A 278 5.15 -1.82 -3.02
N GLU A 279 4.31 -1.06 -2.31
CA GLU A 279 4.19 0.40 -2.50
C GLU A 279 4.34 1.16 -1.18
N LEU A 280 5.30 2.09 -1.18
CA LEU A 280 5.30 3.24 -0.28
C LEU A 280 4.56 4.38 -1.00
N VAL A 281 3.52 4.90 -0.39
CA VAL A 281 2.80 6.05 -0.95
C VAL A 281 3.27 7.34 -0.30
N ILE A 282 3.52 8.35 -1.14
CA ILE A 282 3.73 9.74 -0.71
C ILE A 282 2.53 10.54 -1.20
N LEU A 283 1.85 11.19 -0.29
CA LEU A 283 0.72 12.05 -0.58
C LEU A 283 1.07 13.50 -0.28
N ASP A 284 1.05 14.32 -1.31
CA ASP A 284 1.12 15.79 -1.20
C ASP A 284 -0.30 16.33 -1.17
N ALA A 285 -0.76 16.76 0.03
CA ALA A 285 -2.02 17.46 0.19
C ALA A 285 -1.76 18.97 0.09
N THR A 286 -2.47 19.68 -0.77
CA THR A 286 -2.22 21.09 -1.11
C THR A 286 -3.53 21.86 -1.35
N LEU A 287 -3.42 23.22 -1.40
CA LEU A 287 -4.51 24.10 -1.81
C LEU A 287 -4.83 23.91 -3.30
#